data_d27a9be57d2f05fb77aba58539ecf747
#
_entry.id   d27a9be57d2f05fb77aba58539ecf747
#
_cell.length_a   1.000
_cell.length_b   1.000
_cell.length_c   1.000
_cell.angle_alpha   90.00
_cell.angle_beta   90.00
_cell.angle_gamma   90.00
#
_symmetry.space_group_name_H-M   'P 1'
#
loop_
_entity.id
_entity.type
_entity.pdbx_description
1 polymer ?
#
loop_
_entity_poly.entity_id
_entity_poly.type
_entity_poly.pdbx_seq_one_letter_code
_entity_poly.pdbx_strand_id
1 'polypeptide(L)'
;MLFSSIPFLYTFLPCVLILYFLVPGWLKNTVLLLSSLFFYAWGEPRFVVFMVIAIVQGYVFGLLAEKFRDRPKRAKLCLWASAVVSLGLLCYCKYADFFISGFNTLTGLSLPLLHVALPIGISFYTFQILSYVIDVYRGDVTAQRNLIDLAAYVAMFPQLIAGPIVRYADIAPQLKHRTHTLADAAYGARRFILGLSKKVLLANVLYELISAYKSAANVSVLFVWLYAAAYVLHLYFDFSGYSDMAIGLGRIFGFHFIENFNYPYISASVTEFWRRWHMSLGSWFRDYVYIPLGGNRVSRAKWFRNIFIVWLLTGLWHGAAWTFILWGLFFAVFLTAEKLWYGEALAQTRFLKHLYVLLLIAVSFVIFDAASVSDAFRTIGSLFGLGGLPRSDVLARYYFNSYSGVFLVAIVGATPLPAKIVRQFSKDGPGKKIMSVVEPVVLLALLAVVTAYLVDGSFNPFLYFRF
;
A
#
# COMPACT_ATOMS: atom_id res chain seq x y z
N MET A 1 -12.60 2.87 -11.19
CA MET A 1 -13.61 2.92 -10.09
C MET A 1 -12.88 2.87 -8.75
N LEU A 2 -13.38 3.54 -7.69
CA LEU A 2 -12.78 3.51 -6.35
C LEU A 2 -13.68 2.73 -5.39
N PHE A 3 -13.11 2.04 -4.39
CA PHE A 3 -13.90 1.37 -3.34
C PHE A 3 -14.75 2.37 -2.53
N SER A 4 -14.21 3.56 -2.29
CA SER A 4 -14.90 4.67 -1.65
C SER A 4 -15.71 5.51 -2.65
N SER A 5 -16.54 4.89 -3.47
CA SER A 5 -17.43 5.58 -4.40
C SER A 5 -18.84 4.98 -4.39
N ILE A 6 -19.85 5.81 -4.56
CA ILE A 6 -21.25 5.40 -4.60
C ILE A 6 -21.51 4.33 -5.68
N PRO A 7 -21.01 4.46 -6.94
CA PRO A 7 -21.19 3.41 -7.95
C PRO A 7 -20.58 2.07 -7.56
N PHE A 8 -19.43 2.08 -6.85
CA PHE A 8 -18.84 0.84 -6.37
C PHE A 8 -19.68 0.18 -5.28
N LEU A 9 -20.06 0.94 -4.26
CA LEU A 9 -20.74 0.41 -3.07
C LEU A 9 -22.16 -0.09 -3.35
N TYR A 10 -22.90 0.64 -4.16
CA TYR A 10 -24.35 0.42 -4.33
C TYR A 10 -24.75 -0.16 -5.68
N THR A 11 -23.81 -0.27 -6.63
CA THR A 11 -24.10 -0.88 -7.93
C THR A 11 -23.15 -2.03 -8.22
N PHE A 12 -21.83 -1.74 -8.36
CA PHE A 12 -20.88 -2.74 -8.79
C PHE A 12 -20.74 -3.90 -7.80
N LEU A 13 -20.46 -3.60 -6.52
CA LEU A 13 -20.21 -4.63 -5.51
C LEU A 13 -21.44 -5.55 -5.29
N PRO A 14 -22.68 -5.03 -5.11
CA PRO A 14 -23.87 -5.89 -5.03
C PRO A 14 -24.06 -6.77 -6.26
N CYS A 15 -23.94 -6.21 -7.48
CA CYS A 15 -24.06 -6.99 -8.72
C CYS A 15 -23.03 -8.12 -8.79
N VAL A 16 -21.77 -7.83 -8.47
CA VAL A 16 -20.69 -8.84 -8.48
C VAL A 16 -20.95 -9.92 -7.42
N LEU A 17 -21.38 -9.55 -6.21
CA LEU A 17 -21.70 -10.52 -5.15
C LEU A 17 -22.86 -11.42 -5.58
N ILE A 18 -23.95 -10.87 -6.11
CA ILE A 18 -25.09 -11.67 -6.60
C ILE A 18 -24.63 -12.63 -7.69
N LEU A 19 -23.93 -12.16 -8.71
CA LEU A 19 -23.42 -13.00 -9.80
C LEU A 19 -22.50 -14.09 -9.27
N TYR A 20 -21.55 -13.75 -8.37
CA TYR A 20 -20.58 -14.69 -7.82
C TYR A 20 -21.21 -15.81 -7.01
N PHE A 21 -22.26 -15.53 -6.23
CA PHE A 21 -22.92 -16.55 -5.42
C PHE A 21 -23.99 -17.34 -6.19
N LEU A 22 -24.51 -16.81 -7.28
CA LEU A 22 -25.47 -17.53 -8.16
C LEU A 22 -24.80 -18.56 -9.07
N VAL A 23 -23.55 -18.34 -9.49
CA VAL A 23 -22.88 -19.25 -10.41
C VAL A 23 -22.32 -20.50 -9.70
N PRO A 24 -22.18 -21.64 -10.42
CA PRO A 24 -21.56 -22.83 -9.90
C PRO A 24 -20.04 -22.60 -9.62
N GLY A 25 -19.46 -23.43 -8.77
CA GLY A 25 -18.08 -23.26 -8.27
C GLY A 25 -17.03 -23.05 -9.34
N TRP A 26 -17.13 -23.77 -10.47
CA TRP A 26 -16.18 -23.69 -11.58
C TRP A 26 -16.21 -22.36 -12.36
N LEU A 27 -17.31 -21.60 -12.30
CA LEU A 27 -17.42 -20.28 -12.92
C LEU A 27 -17.00 -19.13 -12.00
N LYS A 28 -16.81 -19.35 -10.71
CA LYS A 28 -16.51 -18.28 -9.74
C LYS A 28 -15.25 -17.48 -10.09
N ASN A 29 -14.18 -18.14 -10.55
CA ASN A 29 -12.96 -17.46 -10.99
C ASN A 29 -13.18 -16.65 -12.28
N THR A 30 -14.01 -17.14 -13.19
CA THR A 30 -14.40 -16.42 -14.41
C THR A 30 -15.19 -15.14 -14.08
N VAL A 31 -16.16 -15.24 -13.17
CA VAL A 31 -16.92 -14.07 -12.71
C VAL A 31 -15.99 -13.03 -12.06
N LEU A 32 -15.09 -13.48 -11.17
CA LEU A 32 -14.10 -12.58 -10.56
C LEU A 32 -13.20 -11.92 -11.60
N LEU A 33 -12.71 -12.69 -12.58
CA LEU A 33 -11.86 -12.16 -13.66
C LEU A 33 -12.60 -11.09 -14.47
N LEU A 34 -13.81 -11.42 -14.97
CA LEU A 34 -14.58 -10.48 -15.80
C LEU A 34 -14.99 -9.23 -15.04
N SER A 35 -15.43 -9.38 -13.79
CA SER A 35 -15.73 -8.24 -12.92
C SER A 35 -14.50 -7.40 -12.62
N SER A 36 -13.33 -8.01 -12.45
CA SER A 36 -12.07 -7.30 -12.21
C SER A 36 -11.60 -6.54 -13.44
N LEU A 37 -11.68 -7.13 -14.61
CA LEU A 37 -11.37 -6.45 -15.87
C LEU A 37 -12.33 -5.29 -16.14
N PHE A 38 -13.61 -5.46 -15.85
CA PHE A 38 -14.59 -4.36 -15.94
C PHE A 38 -14.26 -3.24 -14.93
N PHE A 39 -13.99 -3.58 -13.68
CA PHE A 39 -13.57 -2.63 -12.63
C PHE A 39 -12.35 -1.81 -13.06
N TYR A 40 -11.37 -2.48 -13.65
CA TYR A 40 -10.13 -1.87 -14.13
C TYR A 40 -10.38 -0.97 -15.35
N ALA A 41 -11.12 -1.48 -16.35
CA ALA A 41 -11.46 -0.77 -17.57
C ALA A 41 -12.33 0.47 -17.35
N TRP A 42 -13.11 0.50 -16.26
CA TRP A 42 -13.97 1.64 -15.91
C TRP A 42 -13.20 2.96 -15.77
N GLY A 43 -11.97 2.91 -15.26
CA GLY A 43 -11.13 4.09 -15.13
C GLY A 43 -10.36 4.39 -16.42
N GLU A 44 -9.70 3.37 -16.98
CA GLU A 44 -8.74 3.51 -18.08
C GLU A 44 -8.74 2.27 -18.97
N PRO A 45 -9.68 2.17 -19.93
CA PRO A 45 -9.85 0.96 -20.74
C PRO A 45 -8.60 0.61 -21.56
N ARG A 46 -7.80 1.59 -21.98
CA ARG A 46 -6.56 1.37 -22.76
C ARG A 46 -5.52 0.55 -21.99
N PHE A 47 -5.50 0.63 -20.65
CA PHE A 47 -4.50 -0.05 -19.83
C PHE A 47 -4.80 -1.52 -19.56
N VAL A 48 -6.00 -2.00 -19.88
CA VAL A 48 -6.32 -3.45 -19.85
C VAL A 48 -5.33 -4.24 -20.71
N VAL A 49 -4.87 -3.68 -21.83
CA VAL A 49 -3.90 -4.33 -22.73
C VAL A 49 -2.59 -4.64 -22.00
N PHE A 50 -2.06 -3.70 -21.20
CA PHE A 50 -0.83 -3.92 -20.42
C PHE A 50 -0.99 -5.02 -19.39
N MET A 51 -2.15 -5.08 -18.72
CA MET A 51 -2.47 -6.15 -17.77
C MET A 51 -2.56 -7.50 -18.47
N VAL A 52 -3.23 -7.58 -19.62
CA VAL A 52 -3.33 -8.81 -20.42
C VAL A 52 -1.95 -9.28 -20.87
N ILE A 53 -1.09 -8.38 -21.37
CA ILE A 53 0.30 -8.71 -21.72
C ILE A 53 1.04 -9.27 -20.52
N ALA A 54 0.92 -8.65 -19.33
CA ALA A 54 1.57 -9.12 -18.10
C ALA A 54 1.07 -10.51 -17.70
N ILE A 55 -0.22 -10.78 -17.78
CA ILE A 55 -0.82 -12.08 -17.46
C ILE A 55 -0.33 -13.15 -18.44
N VAL A 56 -0.43 -12.89 -19.75
CA VAL A 56 -0.07 -13.86 -20.78
C VAL A 56 1.42 -14.20 -20.72
N GLN A 57 2.30 -13.20 -20.60
CA GLN A 57 3.74 -13.48 -20.48
C GLN A 57 4.05 -14.27 -19.19
N GLY A 58 3.43 -13.91 -18.04
CA GLY A 58 3.60 -14.64 -16.79
C GLY A 58 3.15 -16.10 -16.91
N TYR A 59 2.03 -16.35 -17.57
CA TYR A 59 1.52 -17.69 -17.85
C TYR A 59 2.49 -18.50 -18.71
N VAL A 60 2.92 -17.96 -19.84
CA VAL A 60 3.83 -18.64 -20.77
C VAL A 60 5.18 -18.90 -20.11
N PHE A 61 5.80 -17.90 -19.50
CA PHE A 61 7.11 -18.09 -18.88
C PHE A 61 7.04 -18.93 -17.60
N GLY A 62 5.94 -18.94 -16.87
CA GLY A 62 5.71 -19.87 -15.77
C GLY A 62 5.70 -21.32 -16.26
N LEU A 63 4.93 -21.63 -17.31
CA LEU A 63 4.89 -22.96 -17.93
C LEU A 63 6.26 -23.39 -18.49
N LEU A 64 6.98 -22.47 -19.16
CA LEU A 64 8.30 -22.76 -19.72
C LEU A 64 9.34 -22.95 -18.62
N ALA A 65 9.32 -22.17 -17.53
CA ALA A 65 10.22 -22.33 -16.40
C ALA A 65 10.05 -23.70 -15.74
N GLU A 66 8.81 -24.17 -15.57
CA GLU A 66 8.53 -25.50 -15.06
C GLU A 66 8.95 -26.60 -16.05
N LYS A 67 8.62 -26.45 -17.34
CA LYS A 67 8.99 -27.42 -18.40
C LYS A 67 10.49 -27.62 -18.50
N PHE A 68 11.27 -26.57 -18.30
CA PHE A 68 12.73 -26.61 -18.40
C PHE A 68 13.42 -26.76 -17.04
N ARG A 69 12.73 -27.15 -15.98
CA ARG A 69 13.29 -27.29 -14.63
C ARG A 69 14.55 -28.18 -14.61
N ASP A 70 14.57 -29.26 -15.38
CA ASP A 70 15.73 -30.14 -15.49
C ASP A 70 16.87 -29.55 -16.34
N ARG A 71 16.67 -28.40 -16.96
CA ARG A 71 17.63 -27.68 -17.82
C ARG A 71 17.89 -26.29 -17.25
N PRO A 72 18.75 -26.14 -16.22
CA PRO A 72 18.85 -24.91 -15.41
C PRO A 72 19.17 -23.65 -16.24
N LYS A 73 19.98 -23.78 -17.31
CA LYS A 73 20.28 -22.63 -18.20
C LYS A 73 19.02 -22.12 -18.93
N ARG A 74 18.17 -23.04 -19.42
CA ARG A 74 16.93 -22.67 -20.14
C ARG A 74 15.86 -22.14 -19.17
N ALA A 75 15.70 -22.78 -18.00
CA ALA A 75 14.79 -22.29 -16.97
C ALA A 75 15.18 -20.88 -16.51
N LYS A 76 16.48 -20.61 -16.30
CA LYS A 76 17.00 -19.30 -15.96
C LYS A 76 16.77 -18.27 -17.09
N LEU A 77 16.89 -18.68 -18.35
CA LEU A 77 16.59 -17.78 -19.49
C LEU A 77 15.10 -17.38 -19.49
N CYS A 78 14.17 -18.34 -19.24
CA CYS A 78 12.75 -18.03 -19.14
C CYS A 78 12.45 -17.04 -18.00
N LEU A 79 13.10 -17.22 -16.83
CA LEU A 79 13.00 -16.28 -15.71
C LEU A 79 13.47 -14.88 -16.10
N TRP A 80 14.64 -14.75 -16.71
CA TRP A 80 15.16 -13.46 -17.14
C TRP A 80 14.30 -12.82 -18.24
N ALA A 81 13.80 -13.59 -19.19
CA ALA A 81 12.89 -13.08 -20.22
C ALA A 81 11.61 -12.52 -19.60
N SER A 82 10.98 -13.23 -18.65
CA SER A 82 9.83 -12.73 -17.90
C SER A 82 10.17 -11.46 -17.13
N ALA A 83 11.32 -11.42 -16.44
CA ALA A 83 11.76 -10.24 -15.71
C ALA A 83 11.97 -9.03 -16.62
N VAL A 84 12.60 -9.23 -17.77
CA VAL A 84 12.85 -8.15 -18.76
C VAL A 84 11.52 -7.62 -19.31
N VAL A 85 10.56 -8.47 -19.67
CA VAL A 85 9.25 -8.03 -20.15
C VAL A 85 8.49 -7.28 -19.05
N SER A 86 8.42 -7.84 -17.83
CA SER A 86 7.68 -7.23 -16.73
C SER A 86 8.28 -5.90 -16.29
N LEU A 87 9.60 -5.85 -16.08
CA LEU A 87 10.30 -4.63 -15.67
C LEU A 87 10.41 -3.64 -16.81
N GLY A 88 10.59 -4.10 -18.05
CA GLY A 88 10.60 -3.24 -19.25
C GLY A 88 9.28 -2.50 -19.41
N LEU A 89 8.15 -3.19 -19.24
CA LEU A 89 6.82 -2.59 -19.29
C LEU A 89 6.63 -1.56 -18.16
N LEU A 90 7.05 -1.91 -16.95
CA LEU A 90 7.02 -0.98 -15.81
C LEU A 90 7.91 0.23 -16.05
N CYS A 91 9.14 0.03 -16.55
CA CYS A 91 10.09 1.10 -16.84
C CYS A 91 9.55 2.03 -17.93
N TYR A 92 8.98 1.49 -18.99
CA TYR A 92 8.36 2.28 -20.04
C TYR A 92 7.24 3.17 -19.52
N CYS A 93 6.31 2.61 -18.74
CA CYS A 93 5.16 3.37 -18.26
C CYS A 93 5.49 4.34 -17.13
N LYS A 94 6.46 4.00 -16.26
CA LYS A 94 6.69 4.77 -15.02
C LYS A 94 7.93 5.64 -15.05
N TYR A 95 8.99 5.24 -15.76
CA TYR A 95 10.29 5.87 -15.63
C TYR A 95 10.82 6.49 -16.94
N ALA A 96 10.17 6.29 -18.09
CA ALA A 96 10.66 6.79 -19.37
C ALA A 96 10.88 8.31 -19.32
N ASP A 97 9.88 9.08 -18.91
CA ASP A 97 9.96 10.54 -18.87
C ASP A 97 10.94 11.04 -17.80
N PHE A 98 11.09 10.33 -16.68
CA PHE A 98 12.09 10.64 -15.67
C PHE A 98 13.52 10.51 -16.21
N PHE A 99 13.81 9.45 -16.95
CA PHE A 99 15.13 9.25 -17.56
C PHE A 99 15.38 10.22 -18.72
N ILE A 100 14.37 10.49 -19.57
CA ILE A 100 14.49 11.47 -20.65
C ILE A 100 14.74 12.87 -20.09
N SER A 101 13.99 13.28 -19.05
CA SER A 101 14.17 14.57 -18.39
C SER A 101 15.55 14.69 -17.73
N GLY A 102 16.00 13.64 -17.04
CA GLY A 102 17.34 13.58 -16.46
C GLY A 102 18.44 13.68 -17.53
N PHE A 103 18.30 12.97 -18.62
CA PHE A 103 19.22 13.02 -19.75
C PHE A 103 19.27 14.41 -20.39
N ASN A 104 18.10 15.04 -20.64
CA ASN A 104 18.01 16.40 -21.17
C ASN A 104 18.72 17.40 -20.25
N THR A 105 18.53 17.28 -18.93
CA THR A 105 19.18 18.14 -17.94
C THR A 105 20.70 17.99 -17.96
N LEU A 106 21.21 16.76 -18.11
CA LEU A 106 22.66 16.50 -18.12
C LEU A 106 23.35 16.88 -19.42
N THR A 107 22.68 16.74 -20.56
CA THR A 107 23.28 16.91 -21.87
C THR A 107 22.96 18.26 -22.53
N GLY A 108 21.95 18.99 -22.01
CA GLY A 108 21.41 20.19 -22.65
C GLY A 108 20.56 19.91 -23.90
N LEU A 109 20.30 18.62 -24.23
CA LEU A 109 19.42 18.23 -25.33
C LEU A 109 17.95 18.43 -24.94
N SER A 110 17.07 18.48 -25.94
CA SER A 110 15.62 18.65 -25.77
C SER A 110 14.87 17.48 -26.40
N LEU A 111 15.16 16.26 -25.95
CA LEU A 111 14.39 15.08 -26.39
C LEU A 111 12.94 15.20 -25.89
N PRO A 112 11.94 14.91 -26.76
CA PRO A 112 10.54 15.01 -26.36
C PRO A 112 10.21 13.96 -25.29
N LEU A 113 9.41 14.37 -24.29
CA LEU A 113 8.84 13.46 -23.29
C LEU A 113 7.74 12.63 -23.97
N LEU A 114 7.60 11.38 -23.53
CA LEU A 114 6.64 10.44 -24.11
C LEU A 114 5.21 10.64 -23.56
N HIS A 115 5.08 11.29 -22.38
CA HIS A 115 3.82 11.52 -21.69
C HIS A 115 2.97 10.25 -21.54
N VAL A 116 3.63 9.12 -21.26
CA VAL A 116 2.94 7.85 -21.06
C VAL A 116 2.20 7.92 -19.71
N ALA A 117 0.88 7.83 -19.78
CA ALA A 117 0.09 7.76 -18.57
C ALA A 117 0.34 6.44 -17.82
N LEU A 118 0.46 6.51 -16.50
CA LEU A 118 0.78 5.36 -15.66
C LEU A 118 -0.43 4.45 -15.45
N PRO A 119 -0.40 3.18 -15.89
CA PRO A 119 -1.48 2.24 -15.63
C PRO A 119 -1.63 1.97 -14.13
N ILE A 120 -2.84 2.17 -13.61
CA ILE A 120 -3.13 1.93 -12.19
C ILE A 120 -2.79 0.49 -11.83
N GLY A 121 -2.06 0.30 -10.73
CA GLY A 121 -1.69 -1.02 -10.23
C GLY A 121 -0.57 -1.74 -10.99
N ILE A 122 0.07 -1.13 -12.02
CA ILE A 122 1.14 -1.77 -12.78
C ILE A 122 2.29 -2.25 -11.87
N SER A 123 2.65 -1.50 -10.86
CA SER A 123 3.68 -1.88 -9.89
C SER A 123 3.28 -3.13 -9.10
N PHE A 124 1.99 -3.28 -8.76
CA PHE A 124 1.47 -4.41 -7.99
C PHE A 124 1.42 -5.68 -8.83
N TYR A 125 0.78 -5.66 -10.01
CA TYR A 125 0.71 -6.87 -10.83
C TYR A 125 2.07 -7.26 -11.43
N THR A 126 2.99 -6.32 -11.64
CA THR A 126 4.37 -6.64 -11.99
C THR A 126 5.03 -7.48 -10.89
N PHE A 127 4.88 -7.10 -9.61
CA PHE A 127 5.42 -7.86 -8.49
C PHE A 127 4.75 -9.22 -8.31
N GLN A 128 3.45 -9.31 -8.55
CA GLN A 128 2.72 -10.59 -8.53
C GLN A 128 3.25 -11.55 -9.59
N ILE A 129 3.40 -11.09 -10.83
CA ILE A 129 3.92 -11.92 -11.94
C ILE A 129 5.39 -12.31 -11.69
N LEU A 130 6.23 -11.37 -11.27
CA LEU A 130 7.63 -11.66 -10.98
C LEU A 130 7.76 -12.71 -9.88
N SER A 131 7.05 -12.54 -8.75
CA SER A 131 7.08 -13.53 -7.67
C SER A 131 6.56 -14.88 -8.13
N TYR A 132 5.47 -14.93 -8.90
CA TYR A 132 4.93 -16.18 -9.45
C TYR A 132 5.96 -16.93 -10.30
N VAL A 133 6.60 -16.26 -11.27
CA VAL A 133 7.58 -16.92 -12.15
C VAL A 133 8.85 -17.32 -11.38
N ILE A 134 9.28 -16.51 -10.40
CA ILE A 134 10.41 -16.84 -9.51
C ILE A 134 10.08 -18.08 -8.66
N ASP A 135 8.88 -18.16 -8.06
CA ASP A 135 8.48 -19.28 -7.21
C ASP A 135 8.32 -20.58 -8.02
N VAL A 136 7.81 -20.49 -9.26
CA VAL A 136 7.80 -21.63 -10.18
C VAL A 136 9.23 -22.08 -10.53
N TYR A 137 10.13 -21.13 -10.84
CA TYR A 137 11.53 -21.43 -11.14
C TYR A 137 12.25 -22.08 -9.96
N ARG A 138 11.99 -21.63 -8.72
CA ARG A 138 12.55 -22.22 -7.49
C ARG A 138 11.96 -23.59 -7.17
N GLY A 139 10.79 -23.91 -7.70
CA GLY A 139 10.04 -25.13 -7.38
C GLY A 139 9.15 -24.99 -6.15
N ASP A 140 8.99 -23.79 -5.63
CA ASP A 140 8.14 -23.50 -4.46
C ASP A 140 6.65 -23.69 -4.79
N VAL A 141 6.27 -23.47 -6.06
CA VAL A 141 4.92 -23.73 -6.59
C VAL A 141 4.98 -24.41 -7.95
N THR A 142 3.89 -25.07 -8.32
CA THR A 142 3.67 -25.60 -9.68
C THR A 142 3.10 -24.49 -10.58
N ALA A 143 3.47 -24.52 -11.86
CA ALA A 143 2.92 -23.58 -12.83
C ALA A 143 1.40 -23.78 -12.99
N GLN A 144 0.65 -22.68 -13.00
CA GLN A 144 -0.79 -22.68 -13.20
C GLN A 144 -1.12 -23.09 -14.64
N ARG A 145 -1.92 -24.16 -14.80
CA ARG A 145 -2.33 -24.69 -16.11
C ARG A 145 -3.57 -23.98 -16.66
N ASN A 146 -4.38 -23.39 -15.80
CA ASN A 146 -5.58 -22.67 -16.20
C ASN A 146 -5.28 -21.15 -16.29
N LEU A 147 -5.36 -20.61 -17.50
CA LEU A 147 -5.12 -19.20 -17.73
C LEU A 147 -6.15 -18.32 -17.00
N ILE A 148 -7.41 -18.74 -16.88
CA ILE A 148 -8.46 -18.01 -16.16
C ILE A 148 -8.10 -17.85 -14.69
N ASP A 149 -7.59 -18.91 -14.05
CA ASP A 149 -7.21 -18.88 -12.63
C ASP A 149 -6.01 -17.95 -12.39
N LEU A 150 -5.01 -17.99 -13.29
CA LEU A 150 -3.88 -17.06 -13.20
C LEU A 150 -4.32 -15.61 -13.45
N ALA A 151 -5.15 -15.40 -14.46
CA ALA A 151 -5.69 -14.09 -14.78
C ALA A 151 -6.57 -13.54 -13.64
N ALA A 152 -7.42 -14.39 -13.04
CA ALA A 152 -8.21 -14.01 -11.86
C ALA A 152 -7.32 -13.64 -10.68
N TYR A 153 -6.22 -14.36 -10.42
CA TYR A 153 -5.25 -14.01 -9.39
C TYR A 153 -4.63 -12.63 -9.62
N VAL A 154 -4.14 -12.36 -10.82
CA VAL A 154 -3.43 -11.13 -11.13
C VAL A 154 -4.37 -9.92 -11.17
N ALA A 155 -5.54 -10.07 -11.81
CA ALA A 155 -6.48 -8.99 -12.04
C ALA A 155 -7.44 -8.73 -10.86
N MET A 156 -7.49 -9.59 -9.83
CA MET A 156 -8.48 -9.56 -8.76
C MET A 156 -8.67 -8.17 -8.15
N PHE A 157 -9.84 -7.55 -8.40
CA PHE A 157 -10.09 -6.15 -8.05
C PHE A 157 -9.92 -5.82 -6.55
N PRO A 158 -10.19 -6.71 -5.57
CA PRO A 158 -9.96 -6.38 -4.16
C PRO A 158 -8.51 -6.01 -3.84
N GLN A 159 -7.53 -6.65 -4.49
CA GLN A 159 -6.11 -6.44 -4.19
C GLN A 159 -5.38 -5.54 -5.21
N LEU A 160 -5.92 -5.39 -6.43
CA LEU A 160 -5.20 -4.90 -7.61
C LEU A 160 -4.60 -3.50 -7.46
N ILE A 161 -5.32 -2.55 -6.85
CA ILE A 161 -4.92 -1.13 -6.86
C ILE A 161 -3.93 -0.83 -5.72
N ALA A 162 -4.27 -1.16 -4.48
CA ALA A 162 -3.46 -0.91 -3.29
C ALA A 162 -3.77 -1.91 -2.15
N GLY A 163 -4.21 -3.10 -2.49
CA GLY A 163 -4.34 -4.19 -1.53
C GLY A 163 -2.97 -4.71 -1.07
N PRO A 164 -2.92 -5.69 -0.16
CA PRO A 164 -1.69 -6.41 0.12
C PRO A 164 -1.13 -7.02 -1.16
N ILE A 165 0.20 -7.02 -1.32
CA ILE A 165 0.86 -7.74 -2.42
C ILE A 165 0.79 -9.23 -2.10
N VAL A 166 -0.30 -9.85 -2.56
CA VAL A 166 -0.56 -11.28 -2.34
C VAL A 166 0.27 -12.09 -3.34
N ARG A 167 1.00 -13.09 -2.86
CA ARG A 167 1.78 -13.99 -3.72
C ARG A 167 0.89 -15.12 -4.24
N TYR A 168 1.26 -15.67 -5.38
CA TYR A 168 0.54 -16.82 -5.92
C TYR A 168 0.56 -18.00 -4.94
N ALA A 169 1.69 -18.26 -4.27
CA ALA A 169 1.83 -19.31 -3.25
C ALA A 169 0.81 -19.20 -2.12
N ASP A 170 0.45 -17.98 -1.71
CA ASP A 170 -0.46 -17.74 -0.59
C ASP A 170 -1.91 -18.11 -0.91
N ILE A 171 -2.32 -18.01 -2.18
CA ILE A 171 -3.73 -18.22 -2.59
C ILE A 171 -3.94 -19.32 -3.62
N ALA A 172 -2.89 -19.95 -4.13
CA ALA A 172 -3.00 -21.03 -5.12
C ALA A 172 -3.96 -22.17 -4.72
N PRO A 173 -3.97 -22.68 -3.47
CA PRO A 173 -4.96 -23.66 -3.02
C PRO A 173 -6.38 -23.11 -3.06
N GLN A 174 -6.55 -21.81 -2.72
CA GLN A 174 -7.86 -21.17 -2.63
C GLN A 174 -8.45 -20.83 -4.01
N LEU A 175 -7.63 -20.73 -5.05
CA LEU A 175 -8.12 -20.62 -6.43
C LEU A 175 -8.83 -21.89 -6.89
N LYS A 176 -8.39 -23.03 -6.39
CA LYS A 176 -8.98 -24.35 -6.73
C LYS A 176 -10.15 -24.71 -5.81
N HIS A 177 -9.92 -24.59 -4.51
CA HIS A 177 -10.88 -24.96 -3.48
C HIS A 177 -10.95 -23.89 -2.40
N ARG A 178 -12.10 -23.27 -2.25
CA ARG A 178 -12.38 -22.32 -1.18
C ARG A 178 -13.77 -22.50 -0.61
N THR A 179 -13.88 -22.24 0.66
CA THR A 179 -15.15 -22.33 1.40
C THR A 179 -15.72 -20.93 1.62
N HIS A 180 -17.02 -20.86 1.70
CA HIS A 180 -17.75 -19.64 1.98
C HIS A 180 -18.62 -19.91 3.21
N THR A 181 -18.35 -19.19 4.31
CA THR A 181 -19.13 -19.27 5.53
C THR A 181 -19.77 -17.93 5.84
N LEU A 182 -20.91 -17.93 6.55
CA LEU A 182 -21.51 -16.70 7.03
C LEU A 182 -20.59 -15.96 8.00
N ALA A 183 -19.77 -16.68 8.76
CA ALA A 183 -18.78 -16.09 9.66
C ALA A 183 -17.71 -15.31 8.89
N ASP A 184 -17.19 -15.87 7.77
CA ASP A 184 -16.23 -15.18 6.93
C ASP A 184 -16.87 -13.97 6.22
N ALA A 185 -18.12 -14.09 5.78
CA ALA A 185 -18.84 -12.98 5.16
C ALA A 185 -19.09 -11.85 6.16
N ALA A 186 -19.51 -12.17 7.39
CA ALA A 186 -19.70 -11.19 8.47
C ALA A 186 -18.37 -10.50 8.85
N TYR A 187 -17.30 -11.28 9.02
CA TYR A 187 -15.96 -10.74 9.26
C TYR A 187 -15.52 -9.81 8.12
N GLY A 188 -15.73 -10.24 6.88
CA GLY A 188 -15.36 -9.48 5.69
C GLY A 188 -16.12 -8.16 5.56
N ALA A 189 -17.44 -8.19 5.76
CA ALA A 189 -18.29 -6.99 5.76
C ALA A 189 -17.91 -6.00 6.86
N ARG A 190 -17.71 -6.50 8.10
CA ARG A 190 -17.21 -5.69 9.22
C ARG A 190 -15.92 -4.99 8.85
N ARG A 191 -14.95 -5.76 8.36
CA ARG A 191 -13.62 -5.24 8.04
C ARG A 191 -13.66 -4.23 6.89
N PHE A 192 -14.48 -4.49 5.89
CA PHE A 192 -14.71 -3.56 4.78
C PHE A 192 -15.29 -2.22 5.26
N ILE A 193 -16.34 -2.23 6.10
CA ILE A 193 -16.97 -1.02 6.62
C ILE A 193 -16.00 -0.22 7.49
N LEU A 194 -15.24 -0.88 8.35
CA LEU A 194 -14.21 -0.22 9.17
C LEU A 194 -13.09 0.38 8.30
N GLY A 195 -12.63 -0.33 7.27
CA GLY A 195 -11.66 0.18 6.32
C GLY A 195 -12.17 1.39 5.55
N LEU A 196 -13.41 1.33 5.09
CA LEU A 196 -14.08 2.43 4.41
C LEU A 196 -14.25 3.65 5.33
N SER A 197 -14.60 3.43 6.60
CA SER A 197 -14.70 4.50 7.61
C SER A 197 -13.34 5.16 7.88
N LYS A 198 -12.26 4.39 7.99
CA LYS A 198 -10.89 4.92 8.09
C LYS A 198 -10.55 5.84 6.91
N LYS A 199 -10.89 5.42 5.70
CA LYS A 199 -10.63 6.17 4.47
C LYS A 199 -11.44 7.47 4.42
N VAL A 200 -12.75 7.39 4.63
CA VAL A 200 -13.65 8.53 4.41
C VAL A 200 -13.64 9.49 5.60
N LEU A 201 -13.77 8.99 6.82
CA LEU A 201 -13.97 9.83 8.01
C LEU A 201 -12.65 10.33 8.65
N LEU A 202 -11.51 9.67 8.38
CA LEU A 202 -10.23 10.08 8.93
C LEU A 202 -9.27 10.55 7.83
N ALA A 203 -8.96 9.70 6.84
CA ALA A 203 -7.96 10.04 5.86
C ALA A 203 -8.39 11.23 4.99
N ASN A 204 -9.61 11.24 4.44
CA ASN A 204 -10.08 12.34 3.60
C ASN A 204 -10.14 13.66 4.38
N VAL A 205 -10.67 13.63 5.61
CA VAL A 205 -10.74 14.82 6.47
C VAL A 205 -9.35 15.38 6.81
N LEU A 206 -8.39 14.52 7.14
CA LEU A 206 -7.01 14.96 7.37
C LEU A 206 -6.35 15.52 6.11
N TYR A 207 -6.74 15.04 4.92
CA TYR A 207 -6.22 15.56 3.66
C TYR A 207 -6.73 16.98 3.35
N GLU A 208 -7.90 17.38 3.82
CA GLU A 208 -8.39 18.74 3.71
C GLU A 208 -7.43 19.74 4.41
N LEU A 209 -6.96 19.38 5.61
CA LEU A 209 -5.95 20.18 6.32
C LEU A 209 -4.61 20.24 5.56
N ILE A 210 -4.18 19.11 4.96
CA ILE A 210 -2.99 19.07 4.12
C ILE A 210 -3.14 19.99 2.91
N SER A 211 -4.29 19.97 2.26
CA SER A 211 -4.61 20.84 1.13
C SER A 211 -4.63 22.32 1.52
N ALA A 212 -5.19 22.63 2.69
CA ALA A 212 -5.20 23.97 3.23
C ALA A 212 -3.78 24.49 3.51
N TYR A 213 -2.90 23.65 4.08
CA TYR A 213 -1.49 23.99 4.25
C TYR A 213 -0.80 24.27 2.91
N LYS A 214 -1.00 23.40 1.91
CA LYS A 214 -0.36 23.54 0.59
C LYS A 214 -0.82 24.76 -0.21
N SER A 215 -2.03 25.25 0.06
CA SER A 215 -2.59 26.47 -0.57
C SER A 215 -2.34 27.76 0.23
N ALA A 216 -1.78 27.67 1.45
CA ALA A 216 -1.55 28.82 2.28
C ALA A 216 -0.38 29.67 1.75
N ALA A 217 -0.59 30.98 1.59
CA ALA A 217 0.45 31.91 1.16
C ALA A 217 1.53 32.13 2.24
N ASN A 218 1.12 32.15 3.50
CA ASN A 218 2.00 32.27 4.66
C ASN A 218 1.75 31.13 5.63
N VAL A 219 2.82 30.60 6.19
CA VAL A 219 2.77 29.49 7.13
C VAL A 219 3.59 29.78 8.38
N SER A 220 3.21 29.18 9.50
CA SER A 220 3.97 29.20 10.74
C SER A 220 4.54 27.84 11.08
N VAL A 221 5.51 27.77 11.98
CA VAL A 221 6.10 26.51 12.46
C VAL A 221 5.01 25.55 12.97
N LEU A 222 4.01 26.07 13.71
CA LEU A 222 2.89 25.28 14.18
C LEU A 222 2.11 24.66 13.01
N PHE A 223 1.88 25.43 11.92
CA PHE A 223 1.12 24.92 10.77
C PHE A 223 1.90 23.84 10.01
N VAL A 224 3.22 23.98 9.91
CA VAL A 224 4.09 22.93 9.32
C VAL A 224 4.01 21.63 10.15
N TRP A 225 4.01 21.70 11.48
CA TRP A 225 3.83 20.51 12.34
C TRP A 225 2.44 19.89 12.22
N LEU A 226 1.38 20.70 12.12
CA LEU A 226 0.02 20.21 11.89
C LEU A 226 -0.08 19.47 10.55
N TYR A 227 0.52 20.04 9.50
CA TYR A 227 0.63 19.40 8.19
C TYR A 227 1.38 18.04 8.29
N ALA A 228 2.55 18.02 8.91
CA ALA A 228 3.34 16.80 9.03
C ALA A 228 2.59 15.72 9.82
N ALA A 229 1.96 16.07 10.94
CA ALA A 229 1.14 15.16 11.73
C ALA A 229 -0.09 14.67 10.96
N ALA A 230 -0.78 15.56 10.26
CA ALA A 230 -1.93 15.21 9.41
C ALA A 230 -1.51 14.27 8.29
N TYR A 231 -0.37 14.51 7.64
CA TYR A 231 0.12 13.66 6.56
C TYR A 231 0.50 12.26 7.05
N VAL A 232 1.17 12.15 8.20
CA VAL A 232 1.50 10.86 8.85
C VAL A 232 0.23 10.04 9.10
N LEU A 233 -0.79 10.64 9.71
CA LEU A 233 -2.04 9.96 10.02
C LEU A 233 -2.88 9.70 8.76
N HIS A 234 -2.95 10.66 7.84
CA HIS A 234 -3.63 10.49 6.55
C HIS A 234 -3.10 9.28 5.79
N LEU A 235 -1.78 9.19 5.59
CA LEU A 235 -1.15 8.10 4.85
C LEU A 235 -1.46 6.73 5.47
N TYR A 236 -1.45 6.65 6.79
CA TYR A 236 -1.81 5.42 7.50
C TYR A 236 -3.28 5.03 7.31
N PHE A 237 -4.21 5.96 7.52
CA PHE A 237 -5.63 5.64 7.42
C PHE A 237 -6.09 5.45 5.98
N ASP A 238 -5.50 6.17 5.03
CA ASP A 238 -5.75 5.97 3.60
C ASP A 238 -5.36 4.56 3.17
N PHE A 239 -4.13 4.19 3.44
CA PHE A 239 -3.60 2.90 2.98
C PHE A 239 -4.06 1.71 3.83
N SER A 240 -4.09 1.82 5.16
CA SER A 240 -4.62 0.75 6.01
C SER A 240 -6.13 0.56 5.81
N GLY A 241 -6.86 1.62 5.55
CA GLY A 241 -8.28 1.57 5.22
C GLY A 241 -8.52 0.79 3.93
N TYR A 242 -7.74 1.09 2.87
CA TYR A 242 -7.82 0.33 1.63
C TYR A 242 -7.44 -1.14 1.83
N SER A 243 -6.37 -1.42 2.56
CA SER A 243 -5.95 -2.80 2.86
C SER A 243 -7.03 -3.56 3.65
N ASP A 244 -7.70 -2.92 4.60
CA ASP A 244 -8.81 -3.53 5.34
C ASP A 244 -10.01 -3.83 4.44
N MET A 245 -10.34 -2.91 3.52
CA MET A 245 -11.39 -3.15 2.52
C MET A 245 -11.02 -4.33 1.60
N ALA A 246 -9.78 -4.39 1.14
CA ALA A 246 -9.28 -5.47 0.28
C ALA A 246 -9.34 -6.84 0.99
N ILE A 247 -8.86 -6.93 2.24
CA ILE A 247 -8.90 -8.15 3.05
C ILE A 247 -10.35 -8.55 3.35
N GLY A 248 -11.21 -7.57 3.65
CA GLY A 248 -12.63 -7.80 3.87
C GLY A 248 -13.33 -8.41 2.66
N LEU A 249 -13.14 -7.83 1.48
CA LEU A 249 -13.67 -8.36 0.22
C LEU A 249 -13.08 -9.73 -0.09
N GLY A 250 -11.77 -9.91 0.10
CA GLY A 250 -11.12 -11.22 -0.04
C GLY A 250 -11.84 -12.28 0.77
N ARG A 251 -12.14 -12.01 2.06
CA ARG A 251 -12.87 -12.95 2.94
C ARG A 251 -14.27 -13.27 2.43
N ILE A 252 -15.01 -12.29 1.93
CA ILE A 252 -16.35 -12.53 1.36
C ILE A 252 -16.26 -13.46 0.15
N PHE A 253 -15.24 -13.29 -0.69
CA PHE A 253 -15.01 -14.17 -1.85
C PHE A 253 -14.30 -15.50 -1.52
N GLY A 254 -14.03 -15.78 -0.23
CA GLY A 254 -13.39 -17.01 0.24
C GLY A 254 -11.87 -17.00 0.15
N PHE A 255 -11.23 -15.84 0.02
CA PHE A 255 -9.77 -15.68 0.04
C PHE A 255 -9.26 -15.10 1.36
N HIS A 256 -8.10 -15.57 1.81
CA HIS A 256 -7.44 -15.12 3.02
C HIS A 256 -6.16 -14.35 2.64
N PHE A 257 -6.30 -13.03 2.51
CA PHE A 257 -5.17 -12.17 2.24
C PHE A 257 -4.36 -11.90 3.51
N ILE A 258 -3.07 -11.66 3.34
CA ILE A 258 -2.15 -11.35 4.44
C ILE A 258 -2.41 -9.93 5.00
N GLU A 259 -2.10 -9.74 6.29
CA GLU A 259 -2.14 -8.42 6.91
C GLU A 259 -1.07 -7.50 6.33
N ASN A 260 -1.41 -6.22 6.16
CA ASN A 260 -0.49 -5.24 5.60
C ASN A 260 -0.02 -4.21 6.63
N PHE A 261 -0.78 -4.03 7.71
CA PHE A 261 -0.48 -3.10 8.81
C PHE A 261 -0.73 -3.72 10.17
N ASN A 262 0.13 -3.41 11.16
CA ASN A 262 -0.02 -3.82 12.54
C ASN A 262 0.37 -2.68 13.49
N TYR A 263 -0.43 -1.61 13.54
CA TYR A 263 -0.23 -0.44 14.41
C TYR A 263 1.22 0.09 14.38
N PRO A 264 1.72 0.57 13.24
CA PRO A 264 3.13 0.89 13.05
C PRO A 264 3.64 2.02 13.93
N TYR A 265 2.77 2.95 14.35
CA TYR A 265 3.19 4.14 15.12
C TYR A 265 3.47 3.87 16.61
N ILE A 266 3.22 2.65 17.11
CA ILE A 266 3.67 2.26 18.44
C ILE A 266 5.06 1.61 18.47
N SER A 267 5.77 1.59 17.33
CA SER A 267 7.07 0.95 17.19
C SER A 267 8.14 1.64 18.04
N ALA A 268 9.06 0.84 18.56
CA ALA A 268 10.19 1.28 19.38
C ALA A 268 11.51 1.40 18.59
N SER A 269 11.48 1.07 17.29
CA SER A 269 12.63 1.17 16.38
C SER A 269 12.16 1.32 14.94
N VAL A 270 13.00 1.84 14.05
CA VAL A 270 12.73 1.93 12.61
C VAL A 270 12.58 0.54 12.00
N THR A 271 13.38 -0.42 12.47
CA THR A 271 13.25 -1.83 12.07
C THR A 271 11.88 -2.40 12.44
N GLU A 272 11.38 -2.13 13.64
CA GLU A 272 10.05 -2.57 14.07
C GLU A 272 8.95 -1.88 13.28
N PHE A 273 9.10 -0.58 13.00
CA PHE A 273 8.15 0.17 12.17
C PHE A 273 7.94 -0.52 10.82
N TRP A 274 8.99 -0.87 10.10
CA TRP A 274 8.90 -1.54 8.80
C TRP A 274 8.40 -2.99 8.85
N ARG A 275 8.47 -3.63 10.00
CA ARG A 275 7.82 -4.93 10.24
C ARG A 275 6.31 -4.81 10.47
N ARG A 276 5.81 -3.59 10.71
CA ARG A 276 4.40 -3.29 10.99
C ARG A 276 3.73 -2.45 9.91
N TRP A 277 4.52 -1.79 9.06
CA TRP A 277 4.09 -0.96 7.95
C TRP A 277 4.30 -1.67 6.63
N HIS A 278 3.25 -1.71 5.77
CA HIS A 278 3.30 -2.30 4.42
C HIS A 278 4.01 -3.66 4.39
N MET A 279 3.55 -4.57 5.26
CA MET A 279 4.20 -5.84 5.55
C MET A 279 4.35 -6.72 4.30
N SER A 280 3.40 -6.65 3.38
CA SER A 280 3.43 -7.40 2.12
C SER A 280 4.59 -6.95 1.22
N LEU A 281 4.83 -5.64 1.08
CA LEU A 281 5.95 -5.09 0.32
C LEU A 281 7.29 -5.46 0.99
N GLY A 282 7.38 -5.29 2.31
CA GLY A 282 8.57 -5.64 3.09
C GLY A 282 8.94 -7.11 2.94
N SER A 283 7.96 -8.02 3.01
CA SER A 283 8.19 -9.45 2.80
C SER A 283 8.58 -9.77 1.36
N TRP A 284 7.98 -9.08 0.36
CA TRP A 284 8.35 -9.26 -1.03
C TRP A 284 9.82 -8.89 -1.28
N PHE A 285 10.26 -7.69 -0.88
CA PHE A 285 11.65 -7.27 -1.03
C PHE A 285 12.63 -8.16 -0.24
N ARG A 286 12.25 -8.63 0.96
CA ARG A 286 13.05 -9.57 1.73
C ARG A 286 13.30 -10.85 0.95
N ASP A 287 12.24 -11.49 0.41
CA ASP A 287 12.32 -12.85 -0.11
C ASP A 287 12.80 -12.92 -1.57
N TYR A 288 12.56 -11.84 -2.35
CA TYR A 288 12.94 -11.80 -3.77
C TYR A 288 14.16 -10.93 -4.08
N VAL A 289 14.60 -10.08 -3.15
CA VAL A 289 15.79 -9.23 -3.35
C VAL A 289 16.83 -9.44 -2.23
N TYR A 290 16.45 -9.20 -0.97
CA TYR A 290 17.41 -9.20 0.13
C TYR A 290 18.06 -10.57 0.39
N ILE A 291 17.25 -11.62 0.49
CA ILE A 291 17.73 -13.00 0.71
C ILE A 291 18.57 -13.50 -0.48
N PRO A 292 18.15 -13.35 -1.76
CA PRO A 292 18.99 -13.72 -2.90
C PRO A 292 20.32 -12.99 -3.00
N LEU A 293 20.43 -11.77 -2.49
CA LEU A 293 21.70 -11.03 -2.39
C LEU A 293 22.61 -11.52 -1.24
N GLY A 294 22.14 -12.53 -0.47
CA GLY A 294 22.83 -13.14 0.67
C GLY A 294 22.34 -12.64 2.03
N GLY A 295 21.37 -11.71 2.07
CA GLY A 295 20.74 -11.21 3.29
C GLY A 295 21.75 -10.63 4.30
N ASN A 296 21.68 -11.09 5.55
CA ASN A 296 22.61 -10.75 6.64
C ASN A 296 23.71 -11.80 6.86
N ARG A 297 23.74 -12.87 6.05
CA ARG A 297 24.71 -13.98 6.17
C ARG A 297 25.93 -13.76 5.25
N VAL A 298 26.38 -12.52 5.11
CA VAL A 298 27.49 -12.10 4.24
C VAL A 298 28.40 -11.15 4.98
N SER A 299 29.55 -10.79 4.38
CA SER A 299 30.45 -9.80 4.97
C SER A 299 29.74 -8.46 5.20
N ARG A 300 30.25 -7.66 6.16
CA ARG A 300 29.67 -6.37 6.55
C ARG A 300 29.49 -5.43 5.35
N ALA A 301 30.46 -5.35 4.45
CA ALA A 301 30.35 -4.53 3.23
C ALA A 301 29.22 -5.00 2.29
N LYS A 302 29.09 -6.32 2.08
CA LYS A 302 27.98 -6.88 1.28
C LYS A 302 26.62 -6.68 1.95
N TRP A 303 26.56 -6.75 3.28
CA TRP A 303 25.32 -6.47 4.02
C TRP A 303 24.88 -5.02 3.85
N PHE A 304 25.80 -4.03 3.95
CA PHE A 304 25.50 -2.63 3.62
C PHE A 304 24.94 -2.49 2.21
N ARG A 305 25.67 -3.02 1.22
CA ARG A 305 25.20 -3.02 -0.17
C ARG A 305 23.78 -3.56 -0.29
N ASN A 306 23.47 -4.68 0.37
CA ASN A 306 22.15 -5.31 0.29
C ASN A 306 21.05 -4.40 0.85
N ILE A 307 21.29 -3.72 1.98
CA ILE A 307 20.33 -2.76 2.55
C ILE A 307 20.12 -1.59 1.58
N PHE A 308 21.21 -0.98 1.10
CA PHE A 308 21.12 0.16 0.19
C PHE A 308 20.42 -0.19 -1.12
N ILE A 309 20.69 -1.36 -1.71
CA ILE A 309 19.98 -1.84 -2.91
C ILE A 309 18.47 -1.98 -2.63
N VAL A 310 18.09 -2.65 -1.54
CA VAL A 310 16.67 -2.86 -1.21
C VAL A 310 15.95 -1.52 -1.02
N TRP A 311 16.54 -0.59 -0.29
CA TRP A 311 15.91 0.70 -0.01
C TRP A 311 15.89 1.63 -1.22
N LEU A 312 16.94 1.61 -2.04
CA LEU A 312 16.96 2.31 -3.33
C LEU A 312 15.83 1.80 -4.24
N LEU A 313 15.69 0.48 -4.38
CA LEU A 313 14.62 -0.13 -5.17
C LEU A 313 13.24 0.12 -4.57
N THR A 314 13.11 0.17 -3.24
CA THR A 314 11.86 0.53 -2.56
C THR A 314 11.47 1.99 -2.87
N GLY A 315 12.43 2.91 -2.82
CA GLY A 315 12.20 4.31 -3.20
C GLY A 315 11.79 4.43 -4.67
N LEU A 316 12.52 3.82 -5.58
CA LEU A 316 12.18 3.77 -7.00
C LEU A 316 10.78 3.15 -7.23
N TRP A 317 10.43 2.08 -6.52
CA TRP A 317 9.11 1.46 -6.66
C TRP A 317 7.97 2.43 -6.34
N HIS A 318 8.14 3.33 -5.40
CA HIS A 318 7.13 4.33 -5.07
C HIS A 318 6.94 5.36 -6.18
N GLY A 319 7.98 5.84 -6.84
CA GLY A 319 7.79 6.84 -7.89
C GLY A 319 9.06 7.24 -8.63
N ALA A 320 8.86 7.86 -9.78
CA ALA A 320 9.91 8.38 -10.64
C ALA A 320 10.26 9.83 -10.26
N ALA A 321 10.74 10.04 -9.03
CA ALA A 321 11.20 11.34 -8.55
C ALA A 321 12.38 11.20 -7.58
N TRP A 322 13.23 12.21 -7.53
CA TRP A 322 14.40 12.25 -6.65
C TRP A 322 14.02 12.22 -5.16
N THR A 323 12.85 12.72 -4.80
CA THR A 323 12.33 12.68 -3.42
C THR A 323 12.08 11.26 -2.95
N PHE A 324 11.61 10.35 -3.80
CA PHE A 324 11.43 8.93 -3.46
C PHE A 324 12.77 8.19 -3.30
N ILE A 325 13.75 8.53 -4.14
CA ILE A 325 15.12 7.99 -4.00
C ILE A 325 15.72 8.46 -2.67
N LEU A 326 15.63 9.75 -2.37
CA LEU A 326 16.10 10.33 -1.10
C LEU A 326 15.41 9.67 0.10
N TRP A 327 14.09 9.47 0.02
CA TRP A 327 13.30 8.79 1.05
C TRP A 327 13.77 7.35 1.29
N GLY A 328 14.01 6.59 0.23
CA GLY A 328 14.56 5.23 0.36
C GLY A 328 15.95 5.23 1.01
N LEU A 329 16.85 6.08 0.55
CA LEU A 329 18.20 6.22 1.11
C LEU A 329 18.19 6.70 2.57
N PHE A 330 17.27 7.59 2.94
CA PHE A 330 17.04 8.00 4.32
C PHE A 330 16.85 6.78 5.23
N PHE A 331 15.94 5.85 4.87
CA PHE A 331 15.74 4.64 5.66
C PHE A 331 16.92 3.68 5.63
N ALA A 332 17.64 3.57 4.51
CA ALA A 332 18.87 2.78 4.47
C ALA A 332 19.92 3.28 5.49
N VAL A 333 20.06 4.60 5.61
CA VAL A 333 20.97 5.23 6.58
C VAL A 333 20.52 4.95 8.01
N PHE A 334 19.26 5.26 8.35
CA PHE A 334 18.80 5.12 9.75
C PHE A 334 18.71 3.67 10.22
N LEU A 335 18.29 2.73 9.37
CA LEU A 335 18.30 1.29 9.70
C LEU A 335 19.73 0.78 9.95
N THR A 336 20.67 1.27 9.17
CA THR A 336 22.08 0.92 9.34
C THR A 336 22.65 1.52 10.62
N ALA A 337 22.39 2.79 10.85
CA ALA A 337 22.85 3.51 12.03
C ALA A 337 22.24 2.91 13.33
N GLU A 338 20.92 2.63 13.32
CA GLU A 338 20.23 1.96 14.42
C GLU A 338 20.90 0.62 14.76
N LYS A 339 21.18 -0.19 13.74
CA LYS A 339 21.78 -1.53 13.96
C LYS A 339 23.22 -1.48 14.44
N LEU A 340 24.01 -0.47 14.04
CA LEU A 340 25.46 -0.46 14.28
C LEU A 340 25.88 0.38 15.48
N TRP A 341 25.12 1.42 15.83
CA TRP A 341 25.59 2.45 16.74
C TRP A 341 24.73 2.60 17.99
N TYR A 342 23.46 2.98 17.84
CA TYR A 342 22.67 3.46 18.98
C TYR A 342 21.41 2.63 19.28
N GLY A 343 21.10 1.62 18.50
CA GLY A 343 19.85 0.87 18.65
C GLY A 343 19.69 0.20 20.00
N GLU A 344 20.78 -0.37 20.56
CA GLU A 344 20.75 -1.00 21.89
C GLU A 344 20.53 0.03 23.00
N ALA A 345 21.23 1.17 22.95
CA ALA A 345 21.04 2.26 23.91
C ALA A 345 19.61 2.86 23.82
N LEU A 346 19.11 3.05 22.58
CA LEU A 346 17.75 3.53 22.36
C LEU A 346 16.70 2.56 22.90
N ALA A 347 16.91 1.26 22.73
CA ALA A 347 15.98 0.21 23.19
C ALA A 347 15.79 0.22 24.73
N GLN A 348 16.81 0.65 25.49
CA GLN A 348 16.76 0.76 26.93
C GLN A 348 15.93 1.95 27.42
N THR A 349 15.64 2.94 26.57
CA THR A 349 14.83 4.11 26.93
C THR A 349 13.34 3.77 26.95
N ARG A 350 12.57 4.41 27.83
CA ARG A 350 11.13 4.13 27.94
C ARG A 350 10.32 4.88 26.89
N PHE A 351 10.50 6.18 26.73
CA PHE A 351 9.71 7.06 25.87
C PHE A 351 10.49 7.54 24.64
N LEU A 352 11.79 7.79 24.79
CA LEU A 352 12.62 8.37 23.74
C LEU A 352 12.66 7.55 22.46
N LYS A 353 12.62 6.21 22.55
CA LYS A 353 12.55 5.30 21.42
C LYS A 353 11.32 5.52 20.54
N HIS A 354 10.16 5.75 21.14
CA HIS A 354 8.91 6.00 20.40
C HIS A 354 8.91 7.40 19.79
N LEU A 355 9.38 8.42 20.53
CA LEU A 355 9.51 9.79 20.03
C LEU A 355 10.48 9.84 18.85
N TYR A 356 11.62 9.16 18.95
CA TYR A 356 12.60 9.01 17.88
C TYR A 356 11.96 8.44 16.60
N VAL A 357 11.24 7.33 16.69
CA VAL A 357 10.58 6.72 15.54
C VAL A 357 9.55 7.66 14.95
N LEU A 358 8.67 8.26 15.75
CA LEU A 358 7.63 9.17 15.28
C LEU A 358 8.22 10.40 14.58
N LEU A 359 9.29 10.98 15.13
CA LEU A 359 9.98 12.12 14.52
C LEU A 359 10.59 11.75 13.18
N LEU A 360 11.31 10.61 13.10
CA LEU A 360 11.89 10.13 11.84
C LEU A 360 10.81 9.85 10.79
N ILE A 361 9.69 9.26 11.18
CA ILE A 361 8.57 9.00 10.28
C ILE A 361 7.96 10.31 9.79
N ALA A 362 7.75 11.30 10.66
CA ALA A 362 7.24 12.61 10.27
C ALA A 362 8.17 13.28 9.23
N VAL A 363 9.48 13.33 9.51
CA VAL A 363 10.47 13.87 8.57
C VAL A 363 10.48 13.08 7.26
N SER A 364 10.47 11.74 7.32
CA SER A 364 10.48 10.90 6.13
C SER A 364 9.26 11.12 5.24
N PHE A 365 8.09 11.31 5.82
CA PHE A 365 6.87 11.54 5.06
C PHE A 365 6.76 12.96 4.50
N VAL A 366 7.42 13.94 5.11
CA VAL A 366 7.65 15.26 4.50
C VAL A 366 8.52 15.14 3.24
N ILE A 367 9.59 14.32 3.28
CA ILE A 367 10.41 14.03 2.07
C ILE A 367 9.56 13.36 0.99
N PHE A 368 8.73 12.41 1.39
CA PHE A 368 7.89 11.62 0.49
C PHE A 368 6.83 12.47 -0.24
N ASP A 369 6.25 13.48 0.44
CA ASP A 369 5.20 14.36 -0.12
C ASP A 369 5.74 15.59 -0.86
N ALA A 370 7.03 15.88 -0.70
CA ALA A 370 7.64 17.07 -1.26
C ALA A 370 7.67 17.07 -2.80
N ALA A 371 7.43 18.21 -3.41
CA ALA A 371 7.47 18.37 -4.86
C ALA A 371 8.89 18.27 -5.42
N SER A 372 9.91 18.63 -4.64
CA SER A 372 11.33 18.57 -4.99
C SER A 372 12.19 18.31 -3.76
N VAL A 373 13.45 17.92 -3.98
CA VAL A 373 14.44 17.73 -2.91
C VAL A 373 14.66 19.05 -2.14
N SER A 374 14.72 20.19 -2.84
CA SER A 374 14.85 21.51 -2.22
C SER A 374 13.65 21.84 -1.34
N ASP A 375 12.44 21.54 -1.81
CA ASP A 375 11.21 21.73 -1.05
C ASP A 375 11.17 20.86 0.21
N ALA A 376 11.63 19.61 0.12
CA ALA A 376 11.76 18.72 1.27
C ALA A 376 12.66 19.33 2.36
N PHE A 377 13.87 19.76 1.98
CA PHE A 377 14.80 20.35 2.94
C PHE A 377 14.28 21.69 3.53
N ARG A 378 13.64 22.53 2.73
CA ARG A 378 13.01 23.76 3.20
C ARG A 378 11.91 23.44 4.22
N THR A 379 11.02 22.51 3.93
CA THR A 379 9.93 22.14 4.83
C THR A 379 10.45 21.49 6.11
N ILE A 380 11.48 20.63 6.02
CA ILE A 380 12.15 20.07 7.21
C ILE A 380 12.79 21.17 8.04
N GLY A 381 13.51 22.13 7.42
CA GLY A 381 14.06 23.29 8.12
C GLY A 381 12.98 24.08 8.85
N SER A 382 11.83 24.27 8.21
CA SER A 382 10.68 24.98 8.79
C SER A 382 10.09 24.26 10.02
N LEU A 383 10.08 22.90 10.06
CA LEU A 383 9.69 22.15 11.26
C LEU A 383 10.55 22.52 12.48
N PHE A 384 11.84 22.79 12.28
CA PHE A 384 12.77 23.15 13.35
C PHE A 384 12.98 24.64 13.52
N GLY A 385 12.09 25.47 12.92
CA GLY A 385 12.13 26.93 13.06
C GLY A 385 13.20 27.63 12.24
N LEU A 386 13.83 26.93 11.29
CA LEU A 386 14.74 27.57 10.34
C LEU A 386 13.94 28.30 9.25
N GLY A 387 14.47 29.39 8.74
CA GLY A 387 13.81 30.19 7.69
C GLY A 387 12.98 31.38 8.19
N GLY A 388 13.06 31.71 9.48
CA GLY A 388 12.45 32.94 10.02
C GLY A 388 10.92 32.93 10.12
N LEU A 389 10.29 31.76 10.08
CA LEU A 389 8.84 31.63 10.21
C LEU A 389 8.36 32.01 11.62
N PRO A 390 7.18 32.65 11.75
CA PRO A 390 6.57 32.87 13.06
C PRO A 390 6.25 31.52 13.72
N ARG A 391 6.35 31.46 15.06
CA ARG A 391 6.06 30.23 15.79
C ARG A 391 4.62 29.75 15.60
N SER A 392 3.67 30.68 15.51
CA SER A 392 2.24 30.42 15.32
C SER A 392 1.59 31.64 14.66
N ASP A 393 0.50 31.40 13.92
CA ASP A 393 -0.37 32.40 13.31
C ASP A 393 -1.84 32.11 13.60
N VAL A 394 -2.73 32.97 13.16
CA VAL A 394 -4.19 32.84 13.35
C VAL A 394 -4.70 31.61 12.64
N LEU A 395 -4.22 31.33 11.42
CA LEU A 395 -4.65 30.21 10.59
C LEU A 395 -4.26 28.86 11.23
N ALA A 396 -3.03 28.74 11.72
CA ALA A 396 -2.57 27.56 12.43
C ALA A 396 -3.40 27.27 13.69
N ARG A 397 -3.72 28.29 14.47
CA ARG A 397 -4.57 28.14 15.67
C ARG A 397 -5.99 27.73 15.32
N TYR A 398 -6.57 28.29 14.26
CA TYR A 398 -7.88 27.90 13.74
C TYR A 398 -7.89 26.41 13.38
N TYR A 399 -6.93 25.94 12.57
CA TYR A 399 -6.87 24.53 12.20
C TYR A 399 -6.54 23.60 13.38
N PHE A 400 -5.68 24.01 14.30
CA PHE A 400 -5.42 23.25 15.51
C PHE A 400 -6.71 23.00 16.31
N ASN A 401 -7.51 24.04 16.55
CA ASN A 401 -8.76 23.92 17.29
C ASN A 401 -9.81 23.10 16.53
N SER A 402 -9.97 23.37 15.23
CA SER A 402 -10.99 22.69 14.39
C SER A 402 -10.72 21.22 14.20
N TYR A 403 -9.44 20.80 14.10
CA TYR A 403 -9.05 19.41 13.83
C TYR A 403 -8.61 18.64 15.08
N SER A 404 -8.60 19.26 16.27
CA SER A 404 -8.16 18.62 17.53
C SER A 404 -8.91 17.32 17.83
N GLY A 405 -10.23 17.28 17.62
CA GLY A 405 -11.06 16.10 17.77
C GLY A 405 -10.70 14.98 16.78
N VAL A 406 -10.48 15.34 15.52
CA VAL A 406 -10.07 14.38 14.48
C VAL A 406 -8.69 13.81 14.78
N PHE A 407 -7.73 14.67 15.19
CA PHE A 407 -6.41 14.20 15.62
C PHE A 407 -6.50 13.24 16.80
N LEU A 408 -7.31 13.54 17.82
CA LEU A 408 -7.49 12.66 18.98
C LEU A 408 -8.01 11.29 18.55
N VAL A 409 -9.08 11.25 17.76
CA VAL A 409 -9.67 9.99 17.26
C VAL A 409 -8.66 9.24 16.38
N ALA A 410 -7.93 9.93 15.51
CA ALA A 410 -6.93 9.33 14.64
C ALA A 410 -5.74 8.76 15.43
N ILE A 411 -5.20 9.50 16.41
CA ILE A 411 -4.11 9.03 17.27
C ILE A 411 -4.53 7.77 18.04
N VAL A 412 -5.70 7.78 18.67
CA VAL A 412 -6.23 6.61 19.40
C VAL A 412 -6.48 5.45 18.44
N GLY A 413 -7.09 5.72 17.27
CA GLY A 413 -7.36 4.73 16.24
C GLY A 413 -6.11 4.11 15.60
N ALA A 414 -4.97 4.83 15.62
CA ALA A 414 -3.68 4.32 15.17
C ALA A 414 -3.00 3.39 16.21
N THR A 415 -3.60 3.17 17.36
CA THR A 415 -3.14 2.25 18.43
C THR A 415 -4.00 1.00 18.51
N PRO A 416 -3.52 -0.08 19.15
CA PRO A 416 -4.33 -1.28 19.36
C PRO A 416 -5.40 -1.12 20.45
N LEU A 417 -5.51 0.05 21.10
CA LEU A 417 -6.40 0.28 22.24
C LEU A 417 -7.88 0.01 21.91
N PRO A 418 -8.47 0.57 20.81
CA PRO A 418 -9.86 0.31 20.47
C PRO A 418 -10.14 -1.19 20.25
N ALA A 419 -9.26 -1.86 19.51
CA ALA A 419 -9.42 -3.29 19.25
C ALA A 419 -9.30 -4.14 20.54
N LYS A 420 -8.41 -3.77 21.47
CA LYS A 420 -8.29 -4.44 22.76
C LYS A 420 -9.55 -4.26 23.61
N ILE A 421 -10.10 -3.06 23.66
CA ILE A 421 -11.34 -2.75 24.39
C ILE A 421 -12.50 -3.59 23.84
N VAL A 422 -12.74 -3.52 22.52
CA VAL A 422 -13.81 -4.31 21.88
C VAL A 422 -13.62 -5.81 22.15
N ARG A 423 -12.40 -6.33 21.99
CA ARG A 423 -12.10 -7.74 22.25
C ARG A 423 -12.36 -8.15 23.71
N GLN A 424 -12.06 -7.28 24.66
CA GLN A 424 -12.29 -7.55 26.08
C GLN A 424 -13.79 -7.65 26.39
N PHE A 425 -14.61 -6.75 25.84
CA PHE A 425 -16.05 -6.79 25.97
C PHE A 425 -16.71 -7.95 25.22
N SER A 426 -16.08 -8.46 24.16
CA SER A 426 -16.64 -9.54 23.32
C SER A 426 -16.26 -10.96 23.78
N LYS A 427 -15.44 -11.12 24.84
CA LYS A 427 -14.92 -12.45 25.20
C LYS A 427 -15.99 -13.36 25.75
N ASP A 428 -16.64 -12.99 26.87
CA ASP A 428 -17.63 -13.83 27.57
C ASP A 428 -18.62 -12.98 28.39
N GLY A 429 -19.77 -13.59 28.73
CA GLY A 429 -20.75 -13.00 29.64
C GLY A 429 -21.68 -11.96 28.99
N PRO A 430 -22.24 -11.02 29.79
CA PRO A 430 -23.21 -10.02 29.31
C PRO A 430 -22.65 -9.13 28.21
N GLY A 431 -21.34 -8.83 28.23
CA GLY A 431 -20.66 -8.01 27.24
C GLY A 431 -20.75 -8.59 25.83
N LYS A 432 -20.63 -9.92 25.68
CA LYS A 432 -20.76 -10.60 24.38
C LYS A 432 -22.16 -10.43 23.77
N LYS A 433 -23.21 -10.53 24.60
CA LYS A 433 -24.59 -10.32 24.17
C LYS A 433 -24.83 -8.85 23.76
N ILE A 434 -24.29 -7.90 24.53
CA ILE A 434 -24.37 -6.48 24.19
C ILE A 434 -23.65 -6.21 22.86
N MET A 435 -22.41 -6.70 22.70
CA MET A 435 -21.62 -6.49 21.48
C MET A 435 -22.25 -7.14 20.26
N SER A 436 -22.95 -8.27 20.39
CA SER A 436 -23.64 -8.90 19.25
C SER A 436 -24.77 -8.05 18.67
N VAL A 437 -25.31 -7.09 19.44
CA VAL A 437 -26.32 -6.12 18.99
C VAL A 437 -25.69 -4.77 18.64
N VAL A 438 -24.83 -4.27 19.52
CA VAL A 438 -24.21 -2.93 19.36
C VAL A 438 -23.32 -2.88 18.12
N GLU A 439 -22.54 -3.92 17.86
CA GLU A 439 -21.61 -3.92 16.72
C GLU A 439 -22.32 -3.77 15.35
N PRO A 440 -23.35 -4.56 15.00
CA PRO A 440 -24.09 -4.37 13.75
C PRO A 440 -24.72 -2.97 13.64
N VAL A 441 -25.28 -2.44 14.73
CA VAL A 441 -25.87 -1.10 14.75
C VAL A 441 -24.81 -0.03 14.48
N VAL A 442 -23.65 -0.12 15.12
CA VAL A 442 -22.54 0.81 14.90
C VAL A 442 -22.00 0.71 13.47
N LEU A 443 -21.87 -0.50 12.92
CA LEU A 443 -21.43 -0.68 11.54
C LEU A 443 -22.42 -0.09 10.53
N LEU A 444 -23.71 -0.26 10.74
CA LEU A 444 -24.76 0.36 9.90
C LEU A 444 -24.75 1.89 10.01
N ALA A 445 -24.59 2.42 11.23
CA ALA A 445 -24.47 3.87 11.44
C ALA A 445 -23.21 4.43 10.75
N LEU A 446 -22.07 3.76 10.87
CA LEU A 446 -20.84 4.13 10.16
C LEU A 446 -21.04 4.10 8.65
N LEU A 447 -21.68 3.08 8.10
CA LEU A 447 -21.95 2.99 6.67
C LEU A 447 -22.88 4.13 6.21
N ALA A 448 -23.91 4.47 6.98
CA ALA A 448 -24.80 5.58 6.68
C ALA A 448 -24.06 6.93 6.68
N VAL A 449 -23.25 7.20 7.71
CA VAL A 449 -22.44 8.43 7.79
C VAL A 449 -21.44 8.50 6.63
N VAL A 450 -20.72 7.41 6.35
CA VAL A 450 -19.79 7.36 5.21
C VAL A 450 -20.53 7.61 3.89
N THR A 451 -21.69 7.03 3.72
CA THR A 451 -22.52 7.26 2.52
C THR A 451 -22.90 8.72 2.38
N ALA A 452 -23.33 9.38 3.47
CA ALA A 452 -23.64 10.81 3.47
C ALA A 452 -22.44 11.65 3.03
N TYR A 453 -21.24 11.38 3.56
CA TYR A 453 -20.01 12.04 3.12
C TYR A 453 -19.67 11.82 1.64
N LEU A 454 -19.93 10.60 1.11
CA LEU A 454 -19.65 10.30 -0.29
C LEU A 454 -20.67 10.92 -1.24
N VAL A 455 -21.93 11.11 -0.81
CA VAL A 455 -22.99 11.77 -1.59
C VAL A 455 -22.79 13.28 -1.65
N ASP A 456 -22.31 13.88 -0.56
CA ASP A 456 -21.99 15.31 -0.51
C ASP A 456 -20.92 15.74 -1.52
N GLY A 457 -20.30 14.76 -2.20
CA GLY A 457 -19.33 15.00 -3.27
C GLY A 457 -18.02 15.59 -2.77
N SER A 458 -17.81 15.56 -1.47
CA SER A 458 -16.59 16.00 -0.86
C SER A 458 -15.39 15.22 -1.44
N PHE A 459 -14.30 15.90 -1.53
CA PHE A 459 -13.00 15.47 -2.02
C PHE A 459 -12.63 14.03 -1.55
N ASN A 460 -12.45 13.13 -2.50
CA ASN A 460 -12.14 11.72 -2.23
C ASN A 460 -10.82 11.33 -2.92
N PRO A 461 -9.69 11.93 -2.52
CA PRO A 461 -8.40 11.62 -3.11
C PRO A 461 -7.96 10.22 -2.71
N PHE A 462 -7.25 9.55 -3.60
CA PHE A 462 -6.54 8.33 -3.30
C PHE A 462 -5.06 8.52 -3.63
N LEU A 463 -4.23 8.45 -2.60
CA LEU A 463 -2.82 8.81 -2.70
C LEU A 463 -2.06 7.94 -3.74
N TYR A 464 -2.40 6.64 -3.82
CA TYR A 464 -1.73 5.70 -4.73
C TYR A 464 -1.97 5.96 -6.23
N PHE A 465 -2.86 6.87 -6.61
CA PHE A 465 -2.95 7.32 -8.01
C PHE A 465 -1.84 8.30 -8.42
N ARG A 466 -1.03 8.74 -7.47
CA ARG A 466 0.10 9.64 -7.72
C ARG A 466 1.43 8.90 -7.92
N PHE A 467 1.47 7.58 -7.70
CA PHE A 467 2.71 6.77 -7.68
C PHE A 467 2.74 5.71 -8.76
#